data_1716ee70313ef64721f3caea5f5c6320
#
_entry.id   1716ee70313ef64721f3caea5f5c6320
#
_cell.length_a   1.000
_cell.length_b   1.000
_cell.length_c   1.000
_cell.angle_alpha   90.00
_cell.angle_beta   90.00
_cell.angle_gamma   90.00
#
_symmetry.space_group_name_H-M   'P 1'
#
loop_
_entity.id
_entity.type
_entity.pdbx_description
1 polymer ?
#
loop_
_entity_poly.entity_id
_entity_poly.type
_entity_poly.pdbx_seq_one_letter_code
_entity_poly.pdbx_strand_id
1 'polypeptide(L)'
;LFSEVGGLKSGATVEIAGVEIGRVKNITLENYQARVVIDLSKNIKIQEDAIASIKTKGLIGERYIEITPGGSEKIIGPGGRIRETQPAVDLEELISKFVFGKI
;
A
#
# COMPACT_ATOMS: atom_id res chain seq x y z
N LEU A 1 -4.16 4.96 -6.04
CA LEU A 1 -3.55 6.25 -5.68
C LEU A 1 -3.43 6.38 -4.17
N PHE A 2 -2.31 6.88 -3.72
CA PHE A 2 -2.06 7.15 -2.32
C PHE A 2 -1.90 8.65 -2.10
N SER A 3 -2.42 9.17 -0.98
CA SER A 3 -2.20 10.57 -0.62
C SER A 3 -0.72 10.83 -0.30
N GLU A 4 -0.02 9.84 0.21
CA GLU A 4 1.40 9.90 0.54
C GLU A 4 2.00 8.50 0.54
N VAL A 5 3.19 8.35 0.03
CA VAL A 5 3.89 7.05 0.02
C VAL A 5 5.11 7.00 0.94
N GLY A 6 5.61 8.14 1.39
CA GLY A 6 6.62 8.29 2.43
C GLY A 6 7.70 7.21 2.52
N GLY A 7 8.63 7.16 1.59
CA GLY A 7 9.72 6.19 1.62
C GLY A 7 9.47 4.88 0.88
N LEU A 8 8.28 4.68 0.33
CA LEU A 8 8.04 3.55 -0.57
C LEU A 8 8.84 3.74 -1.85
N LYS A 9 9.49 2.69 -2.31
CA LYS A 9 10.37 2.76 -3.49
C LYS A 9 9.96 1.74 -4.55
N SER A 10 10.39 1.98 -5.78
CA SER A 10 10.32 0.96 -6.83
C SER A 10 11.06 -0.29 -6.37
N GLY A 11 10.50 -1.44 -6.67
CA GLY A 11 11.04 -2.73 -6.23
C GLY A 11 10.57 -3.16 -4.85
N ALA A 12 9.84 -2.31 -4.11
CA ALA A 12 9.25 -2.70 -2.85
C ALA A 12 8.29 -3.88 -3.03
N THR A 13 8.18 -4.73 -2.02
CA THR A 13 7.31 -5.90 -2.10
C THR A 13 5.84 -5.54 -1.95
N VAL A 14 4.99 -6.32 -2.58
CA VAL A 14 3.54 -6.31 -2.40
C VAL A 14 3.15 -7.65 -1.80
N GLU A 15 2.44 -7.65 -0.68
CA GLU A 15 2.15 -8.86 0.09
C GLU A 15 0.68 -9.00 0.43
N ILE A 16 0.25 -10.24 0.56
CA ILE A 16 -1.05 -10.60 1.17
C ILE A 16 -0.74 -11.59 2.28
N ALA A 17 -1.21 -11.29 3.48
CA ALA A 17 -1.00 -12.16 4.65
C ALA A 17 0.48 -12.51 4.88
N GLY A 18 1.38 -11.59 4.60
CA GLY A 18 2.82 -11.80 4.74
C GLY A 18 3.49 -12.53 3.58
N VAL A 19 2.74 -12.92 2.56
CA VAL A 19 3.28 -13.63 1.40
C VAL A 19 3.49 -12.64 0.25
N GLU A 20 4.71 -12.62 -0.31
CA GLU A 20 5.01 -11.76 -1.45
C GLU A 20 4.24 -12.21 -2.68
N ILE A 21 3.48 -11.30 -3.26
CA ILE A 21 2.67 -11.56 -4.45
C ILE A 21 3.06 -10.69 -5.65
N GLY A 22 3.97 -9.76 -5.44
CA GLY A 22 4.42 -8.88 -6.51
C GLY A 22 5.36 -7.81 -6.00
N ARG A 23 5.61 -6.82 -6.86
CA ARG A 23 6.50 -5.70 -6.53
C ARG A 23 5.98 -4.40 -7.09
N VAL A 24 6.40 -3.31 -6.49
CA VAL A 24 6.14 -1.96 -7.00
C VAL A 24 6.99 -1.75 -8.25
N LYS A 25 6.34 -1.45 -9.35
CA LYS A 25 6.98 -1.20 -10.63
C LYS A 25 7.50 0.24 -10.72
N ASN A 26 6.64 1.20 -10.46
CA ASN A 26 7.04 2.61 -10.42
C ASN A 26 6.07 3.43 -9.56
N ILE A 27 6.50 4.63 -9.22
CA ILE A 27 5.73 5.59 -8.44
C ILE A 27 5.82 6.94 -9.14
N THR A 28 4.68 7.54 -9.44
CA THR A 28 4.59 8.85 -10.09
C THR A 28 3.60 9.73 -9.37
N LEU A 29 3.64 11.02 -9.65
CA LEU A 29 2.68 11.98 -9.11
C LEU A 29 1.52 12.17 -10.11
N GLU A 30 0.31 12.05 -9.62
CA GLU A 30 -0.91 12.26 -10.41
C GLU A 30 -1.92 13.03 -9.56
N ASN A 31 -2.30 14.22 -10.00
CA ASN A 31 -3.27 15.08 -9.28
C ASN A 31 -2.92 15.24 -7.78
N TYR A 32 -1.65 15.51 -7.49
CA TYR A 32 -1.13 15.68 -6.13
C TYR A 32 -1.23 14.43 -5.25
N GLN A 33 -1.42 13.29 -5.86
CA GLN A 33 -1.39 11.99 -5.19
C GLN A 33 -0.30 11.11 -5.80
N ALA A 34 0.21 10.19 -5.02
CA ALA A 34 1.18 9.23 -5.53
C ALA A 34 0.46 8.10 -6.25
N ARG A 35 0.77 7.95 -7.53
CA ARG A 35 0.31 6.82 -8.32
C ARG A 35 1.34 5.72 -8.24
N VAL A 36 0.95 4.61 -7.63
CA VAL A 36 1.81 3.44 -7.48
C VAL A 36 1.35 2.36 -8.44
N VAL A 37 2.24 1.96 -9.33
CA VAL A 37 1.98 0.86 -10.27
C VAL A 37 2.63 -0.38 -9.71
N ILE A 38 1.84 -1.43 -9.53
CA ILE A 38 2.32 -2.70 -8.99
C ILE A 38 2.22 -3.79 -10.05
N ASP A 39 3.18 -4.71 -10.00
CA ASP A 39 3.25 -5.84 -10.89
C ASP A 39 3.05 -7.10 -10.06
N LEU A 40 1.96 -7.81 -10.33
CA LEU A 40 1.56 -8.98 -9.55
C LEU A 40 1.87 -10.28 -10.27
N SER A 41 2.05 -11.33 -9.50
CA SER A 41 2.17 -12.69 -10.03
C SER A 41 0.90 -13.08 -10.79
N LYS A 42 1.07 -13.88 -11.85
CA LYS A 42 0.00 -14.20 -12.81
C LYS A 42 -1.27 -14.79 -12.23
N ASN A 43 -1.16 -15.53 -11.14
CA ASN A 43 -2.29 -16.25 -10.55
C ASN A 43 -2.97 -15.52 -9.41
N ILE A 44 -2.60 -14.27 -9.18
CA ILE A 44 -3.17 -13.48 -8.10
C ILE A 44 -4.35 -12.69 -8.62
N LYS A 45 -5.48 -12.83 -7.92
CA LYS A 45 -6.70 -12.08 -8.21
C LYS A 45 -7.01 -11.16 -7.04
N ILE A 46 -7.22 -9.90 -7.35
CA ILE A 46 -7.50 -8.87 -6.34
C ILE A 46 -8.97 -8.47 -6.45
N GLN A 47 -9.68 -8.53 -5.34
CA GLN A 47 -11.07 -8.10 -5.29
C GLN A 47 -11.18 -6.59 -5.44
N GLU A 48 -12.30 -6.14 -6.00
CA GLU A 48 -12.55 -4.73 -6.24
C GLU A 48 -12.55 -3.88 -4.97
N ASP A 49 -12.97 -4.48 -3.85
CA ASP A 49 -13.02 -3.83 -2.54
C ASP A 49 -11.80 -4.15 -1.65
N ALA A 50 -10.73 -4.65 -2.23
CA ALA A 50 -9.48 -4.85 -1.49
C ALA A 50 -8.88 -3.51 -1.06
N ILE A 51 -8.12 -3.54 0.03
CA ILE A 51 -7.46 -2.36 0.58
C ILE A 51 -5.96 -2.51 0.38
N ALA A 52 -5.32 -1.48 -0.18
CA ALA A 52 -3.86 -1.41 -0.29
C ALA A 52 -3.33 -0.46 0.77
N SER A 53 -2.46 -0.95 1.64
CA SER A 53 -1.88 -0.18 2.73
C SER A 53 -0.38 -0.15 2.62
N ILE A 54 0.23 0.99 2.92
CA ILE A 54 1.68 1.10 3.01
C ILE A 54 2.08 0.83 4.46
N LYS A 55 2.94 -0.16 4.65
CA LYS A 55 3.43 -0.56 5.96
C LYS A 55 4.95 -0.58 6.00
N THR A 56 5.49 -0.61 7.20
CA THR A 56 6.94 -0.69 7.43
C THR A 56 7.26 -2.02 8.06
N LYS A 57 8.31 -2.68 7.59
CA LYS A 57 8.79 -3.94 8.20
C LYS A 57 9.54 -3.60 9.49
N GLY A 58 8.93 -3.93 10.63
CA GLY A 58 9.44 -3.54 11.92
C GLY A 58 9.32 -2.04 12.17
N LEU A 59 10.11 -1.50 13.09
CA LEU A 59 10.06 -0.08 13.45
C LEU A 59 10.83 0.80 12.47
N ILE A 60 11.88 0.28 11.87
CA ILE A 60 12.81 1.04 11.01
C ILE A 60 13.03 0.32 9.68
N GLY A 61 12.20 -0.60 9.33
CA GLY A 61 12.37 -1.38 8.12
C GLY A 61 11.92 -0.64 6.86
N GLU A 62 12.16 -1.28 5.73
CA GLU A 62 11.68 -0.77 4.45
C GLU A 62 10.17 -0.79 4.38
N ARG A 63 9.61 0.15 3.62
CA ARG A 63 8.18 0.20 3.40
C ARG A 63 7.78 -0.75 2.29
N TYR A 64 6.59 -1.30 2.42
CA TYR A 64 6.03 -2.24 1.47
C TYR A 64 4.52 -2.03 1.38
N ILE A 65 3.89 -2.65 0.40
CA ILE A 65 2.43 -2.60 0.26
C ILE A 65 1.84 -3.91 0.76
N GLU A 66 0.87 -3.80 1.67
CA GLU A 66 0.06 -4.93 2.08
C GLU A 66 -1.34 -4.78 1.48
N ILE A 67 -1.80 -5.82 0.80
CA ILE A 67 -3.15 -5.86 0.28
C ILE A 67 -4.00 -6.72 1.19
N THR A 68 -5.06 -6.13 1.70
CA THR A 68 -6.07 -6.83 2.48
C THR A 68 -7.18 -7.25 1.53
N PRO A 69 -7.43 -8.55 1.35
CA PRO A 69 -8.48 -9.01 0.45
C PRO A 69 -9.85 -8.49 0.85
N GLY A 70 -10.68 -8.23 -0.14
CA GLY A 70 -12.07 -7.85 0.07
C GLY A 70 -13.00 -9.04 -0.03
N GLY A 71 -14.29 -8.78 0.15
CA GLY A 71 -15.34 -9.79 0.06
C GLY A 71 -16.09 -9.79 -1.26
N SER A 72 -15.79 -8.88 -2.18
CA SER A 72 -16.48 -8.78 -3.45
C SER A 72 -16.16 -9.96 -4.37
N GLU A 73 -17.15 -10.37 -5.14
CA GLU A 73 -16.94 -11.36 -6.20
C GLU A 73 -16.31 -10.75 -7.45
N LYS A 74 -16.36 -9.43 -7.54
CA LYS A 74 -15.75 -8.71 -8.68
C LYS A 74 -14.25 -8.60 -8.49
N ILE A 75 -13.51 -8.94 -9.52
CA ILE A 75 -12.07 -8.95 -9.54
C ILE A 75 -11.56 -7.78 -10.39
N ILE A 76 -10.50 -7.14 -9.92
CA ILE A 76 -9.83 -6.09 -10.69
C ILE A 76 -9.08 -6.76 -11.83
N GLY A 77 -9.37 -6.34 -13.05
CA GLY A 77 -8.65 -6.81 -14.22
C GLY A 77 -7.29 -6.13 -14.41
N PRO A 78 -6.48 -6.60 -15.35
CA PRO A 78 -5.21 -5.95 -15.69
C PRO A 78 -5.43 -4.47 -16.01
N GLY A 79 -4.58 -3.61 -15.47
CA GLY A 79 -4.71 -2.16 -15.63
C GLY A 79 -5.77 -1.52 -14.74
N GLY A 80 -6.48 -2.30 -13.93
CA GLY A 80 -7.46 -1.77 -12.99
C GLY A 80 -6.82 -1.12 -11.78
N ARG A 81 -7.65 -0.53 -10.93
CA ARG A 81 -7.17 0.23 -9.75
C ARG A 81 -7.79 -0.27 -8.47
N ILE A 82 -6.99 -0.29 -7.42
CA ILE A 82 -7.48 -0.45 -6.06
C ILE A 82 -7.95 0.92 -5.59
N ARG A 83 -9.20 1.02 -5.16
CA ARG A 83 -9.82 2.29 -4.75
C ARG A 83 -9.54 2.63 -3.31
N GLU A 84 -9.49 1.63 -2.45
CA GLU A 84 -9.27 1.83 -1.02
C GLU A 84 -7.78 1.74 -0.72
N THR A 85 -7.18 2.86 -0.33
CA THR A 85 -5.76 2.94 -0.01
C THR A 85 -5.56 3.59 1.34
N GLN A 86 -4.52 3.14 2.04
CA GLN A 86 -4.11 3.71 3.32
C GLN A 86 -2.67 4.18 3.20
N PRO A 87 -2.41 5.47 3.44
CA PRO A 87 -1.06 6.01 3.30
C PRO A 87 -0.12 5.51 4.40
N ALA A 88 1.17 5.75 4.18
CA ALA A 88 2.18 5.47 5.18
C ALA A 88 1.90 6.28 6.45
N VAL A 89 2.15 5.65 7.58
CA VAL A 89 2.06 6.31 8.88
C VAL A 89 3.46 6.71 9.31
N ASP A 90 3.63 7.97 9.68
CA ASP A 90 4.88 8.49 10.21
C ASP A 90 4.99 8.09 11.69
N LEU A 91 6.00 7.30 12.01
CA LEU A 91 6.22 6.86 13.39
C LEU A 91 6.46 8.03 14.33
N GLU A 92 7.20 9.03 13.87
CA GLU A 92 7.47 10.24 14.65
C GLU A 92 6.18 10.99 14.97
N GLU A 93 5.29 11.10 14.01
CA GLU A 93 3.98 11.72 14.21
C GLU A 93 3.14 10.93 15.22
N LEU A 94 3.14 9.62 15.15
CA LEU A 94 2.44 8.79 16.11
C LEU A 94 2.97 8.96 17.53
N ILE A 95 4.28 9.00 17.69
CA ILE A 95 4.91 9.22 19.00
C ILE A 95 4.52 10.60 19.52
N SER A 96 4.56 11.61 18.67
CA SER A 96 4.16 12.97 19.05
C SER A 96 2.72 13.02 19.53
N LYS A 97 1.81 12.37 18.84
CA LYS A 97 0.40 12.31 19.24
C LYS A 97 0.22 11.59 20.57
N PHE A 98 0.98 10.57 20.80
CA PHE A 98 0.91 9.78 22.03
C PHE A 98 1.41 10.58 23.23
N VAL A 99 2.52 11.31 23.08
CA VAL A 99 3.17 12.05 24.16
C VAL A 99 2.52 13.41 24.40
N PHE A 100 2.16 14.13 23.36
CA PHE A 100 1.70 15.50 23.44
C PHE A 100 0.24 15.68 23.05
N GLY A 101 -0.37 14.70 22.46
CA GLY A 101 -1.73 14.79 21.95
C GLY A 101 -2.77 14.82 23.05
N LYS A 102 -3.98 15.08 22.65
CA LYS A 102 -5.16 15.00 23.51
C LYS A 102 -5.57 13.55 23.61
N ILE A 103 -4.99 12.94 24.48
CA ILE A 103 -5.19 11.53 24.65
C ILE A 103 -6.35 11.26 25.58
#